data_78c0c912ce83bc9899f4dfd920d25235
#
_entry.id   78c0c912ce83bc9899f4dfd920d25235
#
_cell.length_a   1.000
_cell.length_b   1.000
_cell.length_c   1.000
_cell.angle_alpha   90.00
_cell.angle_beta   90.00
_cell.angle_gamma   90.00
#
_symmetry.space_group_name_H-M   'P 1'
#
loop_
_entity.id
_entity.type
_entity.pdbx_description
1 polymer ?
#
loop_
_entity_poly.entity_id
_entity_poly.type
_entity_poly.pdbx_seq_one_letter_code
_entity_poly.pdbx_strand_id
1 'polypeptide(L)'
;MAQVDFSYNGSHLTIQCNKYDKMGEIFQKFFIKSGLTQNSVYFIYSENSNINRELTFEEIANIDDKIRSKMNILVMDNTMSTNKYYSNNLIINNISQNYGKPLIFETLSDLNKRFDKLENEIKEKSKNMRRRIDEMKSRLMKVEKKRIRYSDATYYGQTIDKEVTGLGIIENDNGDKYEGEMLDDNKSGIGIFYELNGTIFMGEFKQDKRNGFGIEDNSRVGKYEGSWLDDCLTGTGIVTYKDGNIYIGQMDNAQFSGFGKLLFINGDYFIGEFKDGNRVKGKAFYSDEQAIFDSTWDEREEKTIAKGIFYLPDGTKENRIRIITDREAHWEYY
;
A
#
# COMPACT_ATOMS: atom_id res chain seq x y z
N MET A 1 -16.76 14.26 -25.09
CA MET A 1 -17.11 14.80 -23.76
C MET A 1 -16.58 13.83 -22.71
N ALA A 2 -16.03 14.33 -21.62
CA ALA A 2 -15.57 13.53 -20.50
C ALA A 2 -16.55 13.70 -19.33
N GLN A 3 -16.40 12.83 -18.32
CA GLN A 3 -17.28 12.80 -17.17
C GLN A 3 -16.42 12.66 -15.91
N VAL A 4 -16.70 13.46 -14.90
CA VAL A 4 -16.09 13.33 -13.56
C VAL A 4 -17.18 13.01 -12.55
N ASP A 5 -17.07 11.85 -11.93
CA ASP A 5 -17.97 11.39 -10.88
C ASP A 5 -17.37 11.71 -9.53
N PHE A 6 -18.08 12.48 -8.72
CA PHE A 6 -17.71 12.82 -7.35
C PHE A 6 -18.50 11.98 -6.38
N SER A 7 -17.81 11.35 -5.42
CA SER A 7 -18.40 10.58 -4.33
C SER A 7 -18.22 11.32 -3.01
N TYR A 8 -19.30 11.64 -2.31
CA TYR A 8 -19.30 12.34 -1.03
C TYR A 8 -20.37 11.75 -0.10
N ASN A 9 -19.98 11.26 1.06
CA ASN A 9 -20.87 10.69 2.09
C ASN A 9 -21.92 9.69 1.52
N GLY A 10 -21.47 8.79 0.63
CA GLY A 10 -22.34 7.80 -0.02
C GLY A 10 -23.22 8.32 -1.16
N SER A 11 -23.22 9.63 -1.42
CA SER A 11 -23.88 10.25 -2.56
C SER A 11 -22.93 10.40 -3.73
N HIS A 12 -23.45 10.34 -4.94
CA HIS A 12 -22.69 10.51 -6.18
C HIS A 12 -23.21 11.71 -6.97
N LEU A 13 -22.30 12.52 -7.48
CA LEU A 13 -22.60 13.65 -8.34
C LEU A 13 -21.72 13.62 -9.58
N THR A 14 -22.34 13.54 -10.74
CA THR A 14 -21.64 13.53 -12.03
C THR A 14 -21.57 14.93 -12.63
N ILE A 15 -20.37 15.33 -13.04
CA ILE A 15 -20.11 16.57 -13.79
C ILE A 15 -19.66 16.19 -15.21
N GLN A 16 -20.43 16.62 -16.20
CA GLN A 16 -20.01 16.53 -17.60
C GLN A 16 -19.04 17.68 -17.90
N CYS A 17 -17.95 17.38 -18.59
CA CYS A 17 -16.89 18.32 -18.90
C CYS A 17 -16.27 18.02 -20.28
N ASN A 18 -15.46 18.96 -20.78
CA ASN A 18 -14.55 18.67 -21.88
C ASN A 18 -13.24 18.11 -21.28
N LYS A 19 -12.57 17.22 -22.00
CA LYS A 19 -11.29 16.65 -21.54
C LYS A 19 -10.17 17.68 -21.37
N TYR A 20 -10.33 18.85 -21.97
CA TYR A 20 -9.43 20.00 -21.83
C TYR A 20 -9.90 21.06 -20.83
N ASP A 21 -11.04 20.86 -20.14
CA ASP A 21 -11.45 21.73 -19.04
C ASP A 21 -10.45 21.55 -17.87
N LYS A 22 -10.06 22.66 -17.24
CA LYS A 22 -9.20 22.60 -16.05
C LYS A 22 -9.95 22.00 -14.87
N MET A 23 -9.24 21.23 -14.04
CA MET A 23 -9.84 20.64 -12.83
C MET A 23 -10.45 21.69 -11.89
N GLY A 24 -9.86 22.88 -11.82
CA GLY A 24 -10.43 24.02 -11.07
C GLY A 24 -11.85 24.39 -11.52
N GLU A 25 -12.12 24.40 -12.82
CA GLU A 25 -13.46 24.70 -13.39
C GLU A 25 -14.43 23.54 -13.13
N ILE A 26 -13.96 22.30 -13.20
CA ILE A 26 -14.76 21.10 -12.89
C ILE A 26 -15.17 21.11 -11.42
N PHE A 27 -14.26 21.47 -10.50
CA PHE A 27 -14.56 21.61 -9.07
C PHE A 27 -15.54 22.77 -8.80
N GLN A 28 -15.47 23.88 -9.51
CA GLN A 28 -16.47 24.95 -9.41
C GLN A 28 -17.88 24.44 -9.78
N LYS A 29 -18.00 23.70 -10.88
CA LYS A 29 -19.26 23.07 -11.27
C LYS A 29 -19.79 22.11 -10.18
N PHE A 30 -18.89 21.35 -9.53
CA PHE A 30 -19.23 20.48 -8.42
C PHE A 30 -19.77 21.30 -7.22
N PHE A 31 -19.09 22.36 -6.78
CA PHE A 31 -19.53 23.20 -5.65
C PHE A 31 -20.90 23.83 -5.90
N ILE A 32 -21.15 24.32 -7.12
CA ILE A 32 -22.44 24.90 -7.49
C ILE A 32 -23.57 23.85 -7.37
N LYS A 33 -23.33 22.62 -7.79
CA LYS A 33 -24.35 21.57 -7.78
C LYS A 33 -24.52 20.90 -6.42
N SER A 34 -23.46 20.77 -5.64
CA SER A 34 -23.49 20.10 -4.34
C SER A 34 -23.94 20.98 -3.18
N GLY A 35 -23.81 22.32 -3.34
CA GLY A 35 -24.01 23.30 -2.26
C GLY A 35 -22.90 23.33 -1.21
N LEU A 36 -21.82 22.57 -1.39
CA LEU A 36 -20.66 22.57 -0.51
C LEU A 36 -19.77 23.78 -0.77
N THR A 37 -19.00 24.18 0.24
CA THR A 37 -18.06 25.31 0.12
C THR A 37 -16.64 24.78 -0.13
N GLN A 38 -15.85 25.57 -0.85
CA GLN A 38 -14.48 25.20 -1.24
C GLN A 38 -13.57 24.88 -0.04
N ASN A 39 -13.82 25.50 1.11
CA ASN A 39 -13.02 25.31 2.33
C ASN A 39 -13.53 24.17 3.22
N SER A 40 -14.69 23.57 2.89
CA SER A 40 -15.27 22.48 3.70
C SER A 40 -14.81 21.10 3.28
N VAL A 41 -14.24 20.95 2.09
CA VAL A 41 -13.87 19.64 1.52
C VAL A 41 -12.55 19.70 0.75
N TYR A 42 -11.91 18.54 0.60
CA TYR A 42 -10.79 18.31 -0.31
C TYR A 42 -11.07 17.14 -1.24
N PHE A 43 -10.36 17.10 -2.35
CA PHE A 43 -10.57 16.14 -3.42
C PHE A 43 -9.41 15.15 -3.52
N ILE A 44 -9.73 13.89 -3.77
CA ILE A 44 -8.75 12.82 -3.91
C ILE A 44 -8.99 12.08 -5.22
N TYR A 45 -7.92 11.92 -6.00
CA TYR A 45 -7.92 11.13 -7.23
C TYR A 45 -6.66 10.28 -7.29
N SER A 46 -6.83 8.97 -7.51
CA SER A 46 -5.73 8.02 -7.69
C SER A 46 -4.64 8.12 -6.60
N GLU A 47 -5.06 8.13 -5.33
CA GLU A 47 -4.20 8.24 -4.13
C GLU A 47 -3.57 9.62 -3.90
N ASN A 48 -3.85 10.61 -4.74
CA ASN A 48 -3.32 11.95 -4.61
C ASN A 48 -4.37 12.92 -4.05
N SER A 49 -4.15 13.44 -2.84
CA SER A 49 -5.02 14.43 -2.18
C SER A 49 -4.82 15.87 -2.69
N ASN A 50 -3.82 16.10 -3.57
CA ASN A 50 -3.51 17.42 -4.11
C ASN A 50 -3.68 17.42 -5.64
N ILE A 51 -4.93 17.43 -6.09
CA ILE A 51 -5.21 17.57 -7.53
C ILE A 51 -4.84 18.98 -7.95
N ASN A 52 -3.86 19.10 -8.86
CA ASN A 52 -3.49 20.41 -9.41
C ASN A 52 -4.65 20.97 -10.24
N ARG A 53 -5.23 22.07 -9.76
CA ARG A 53 -6.43 22.70 -10.35
C ARG A 53 -6.17 23.38 -11.70
N GLU A 54 -4.92 23.68 -12.02
CA GLU A 54 -4.51 24.28 -13.29
C GLU A 54 -4.36 23.27 -14.42
N LEU A 55 -4.23 21.98 -14.10
CA LEU A 55 -4.17 20.91 -15.08
C LEU A 55 -5.57 20.51 -15.55
N THR A 56 -5.64 20.02 -16.79
CA THR A 56 -6.88 19.52 -17.41
C THR A 56 -7.18 18.08 -17.03
N PHE A 57 -8.41 17.62 -17.33
CA PHE A 57 -8.75 16.18 -17.22
C PHE A 57 -7.75 15.31 -17.99
N GLU A 58 -7.39 15.72 -19.22
CA GLU A 58 -6.48 14.95 -20.10
C GLU A 58 -5.06 14.84 -19.52
N GLU A 59 -4.60 15.82 -18.75
CA GLU A 59 -3.27 15.81 -18.12
C GLU A 59 -3.22 14.99 -16.83
N ILE A 60 -4.31 14.97 -16.07
CA ILE A 60 -4.37 14.30 -14.76
C ILE A 60 -4.85 12.85 -14.86
N ALA A 61 -5.83 12.56 -15.74
CA ALA A 61 -6.45 11.24 -15.84
C ALA A 61 -5.43 10.15 -16.20
N ASN A 62 -5.49 9.01 -15.51
CA ASN A 62 -4.73 7.83 -15.88
C ASN A 62 -5.21 7.27 -17.24
N ILE A 63 -4.46 6.28 -17.77
CA ILE A 63 -4.73 5.72 -19.11
C ILE A 63 -6.14 5.13 -19.21
N ASP A 64 -6.59 4.40 -18.17
CA ASP A 64 -7.91 3.76 -18.18
C ASP A 64 -9.04 4.78 -18.14
N ASP A 65 -8.88 5.86 -17.34
CA ASP A 65 -9.86 6.94 -17.27
C ASP A 65 -9.93 7.75 -18.57
N LYS A 66 -8.78 7.94 -19.25
CA LYS A 66 -8.73 8.56 -20.59
C LYS A 66 -9.48 7.72 -21.63
N ILE A 67 -9.27 6.40 -21.64
CA ILE A 67 -9.95 5.47 -22.55
C ILE A 67 -11.46 5.50 -22.32
N ARG A 68 -11.89 5.51 -21.07
CA ARG A 68 -13.32 5.53 -20.69
C ARG A 68 -13.93 6.94 -20.77
N SER A 69 -13.10 7.97 -20.91
CA SER A 69 -13.50 9.39 -20.75
C SER A 69 -14.24 9.66 -19.44
N LYS A 70 -13.83 8.96 -18.36
CA LYS A 70 -14.47 8.99 -17.05
C LYS A 70 -13.45 8.95 -15.93
N MET A 71 -13.56 9.88 -14.97
CA MET A 71 -12.72 9.98 -13.79
C MET A 71 -13.59 9.90 -12.52
N ASN A 72 -13.14 9.16 -11.51
CA ASN A 72 -13.82 9.10 -10.21
C ASN A 72 -13.01 9.88 -9.18
N ILE A 73 -13.63 10.84 -8.50
CA ILE A 73 -13.03 11.68 -7.46
C ILE A 73 -13.77 11.47 -6.15
N LEU A 74 -13.02 11.16 -5.10
CA LEU A 74 -13.55 11.13 -3.73
C LEU A 74 -13.49 12.53 -3.12
N VAL A 75 -14.56 12.92 -2.44
CA VAL A 75 -14.67 14.20 -1.74
C VAL A 75 -14.72 13.93 -0.24
N MET A 76 -13.89 14.62 0.53
CA MET A 76 -13.74 14.43 1.98
C MET A 76 -13.88 15.76 2.72
N ASP A 77 -14.44 15.72 3.96
CA ASP A 77 -14.59 16.89 4.82
C ASP A 77 -13.24 17.39 5.36
N ASN A 78 -13.02 18.69 5.30
CA ASN A 78 -11.84 19.35 5.88
C ASN A 78 -11.83 19.34 7.42
N THR A 79 -12.96 19.11 8.08
CA THR A 79 -13.06 19.04 9.54
C THR A 79 -12.28 17.87 10.14
N MET A 80 -11.85 16.94 9.29
CA MET A 80 -11.06 15.77 9.66
C MET A 80 -9.55 15.95 9.40
N SER A 81 -9.08 17.14 9.01
CA SER A 81 -7.72 17.38 8.50
C SER A 81 -6.60 17.42 9.54
N THR A 82 -6.81 17.02 10.78
CA THR A 82 -5.78 17.02 11.82
C THR A 82 -5.12 15.67 12.08
N ASN A 83 -5.41 14.64 11.29
CA ASN A 83 -4.75 13.36 11.44
C ASN A 83 -4.21 12.81 10.11
N LYS A 84 -2.91 12.55 10.06
CA LYS A 84 -2.15 11.81 9.04
C LYS A 84 -2.73 10.43 8.66
N TYR A 85 -3.90 10.09 9.21
CA TYR A 85 -4.62 8.81 9.10
C TYR A 85 -5.39 8.62 7.78
N TYR A 86 -5.54 9.65 6.93
CA TYR A 86 -6.51 9.60 5.83
C TYR A 86 -6.01 9.02 4.51
N SER A 87 -4.71 8.96 4.26
CA SER A 87 -4.17 8.26 3.07
C SER A 87 -4.51 6.77 3.05
N ASN A 88 -4.63 6.16 4.24
CA ASN A 88 -4.90 4.73 4.38
C ASN A 88 -6.40 4.38 4.30
N ASN A 89 -7.31 5.30 4.66
CA ASN A 89 -8.76 5.08 4.55
C ASN A 89 -9.27 5.03 3.10
N LEU A 90 -8.50 5.55 2.14
CA LEU A 90 -8.87 5.47 0.71
C LEU A 90 -8.82 4.04 0.17
N ILE A 91 -7.84 3.28 0.60
CA ILE A 91 -7.73 1.86 0.21
C ILE A 91 -8.83 1.06 0.90
N ILE A 92 -9.17 1.38 2.17
CA ILE A 92 -10.32 0.78 2.88
C ILE A 92 -11.63 1.08 2.15
N ASN A 93 -11.84 2.31 1.67
CA ASN A 93 -13.04 2.67 0.92
C ASN A 93 -13.08 2.04 -0.47
N ASN A 94 -11.95 1.88 -1.17
CA ASN A 94 -11.91 1.11 -2.42
C ASN A 94 -12.16 -0.38 -2.19
N ILE A 95 -11.65 -0.95 -1.09
CA ILE A 95 -11.97 -2.32 -0.68
C ILE A 95 -13.45 -2.41 -0.27
N SER A 96 -14.00 -1.44 0.48
CA SER A 96 -15.41 -1.43 0.89
C SER A 96 -16.38 -1.05 -0.23
N GLN A 97 -16.02 -0.18 -1.17
CA GLN A 97 -16.86 0.17 -2.31
C GLN A 97 -16.92 -0.92 -3.37
N ASN A 98 -15.84 -1.68 -3.58
CA ASN A 98 -15.90 -2.88 -4.42
C ASN A 98 -16.65 -4.05 -3.76
N TYR A 99 -16.89 -4.03 -2.44
CA TYR A 99 -17.45 -5.16 -1.71
C TYR A 99 -18.65 -4.82 -0.79
N GLY A 100 -19.14 -3.61 -0.78
CA GLY A 100 -20.50 -3.16 -0.45
C GLY A 100 -21.20 -3.66 0.82
N LYS A 101 -20.51 -4.20 1.85
CA LYS A 101 -21.12 -4.61 3.13
C LYS A 101 -20.25 -4.22 4.32
N PRO A 102 -20.82 -3.76 5.45
CA PRO A 102 -20.08 -3.58 6.70
C PRO A 102 -19.44 -4.89 7.14
N LEU A 103 -18.21 -4.85 7.64
CA LEU A 103 -17.42 -5.98 8.17
C LEU A 103 -18.18 -6.88 9.16
N ILE A 104 -19.23 -6.35 9.80
CA ILE A 104 -20.06 -7.03 10.80
C ILE A 104 -20.86 -8.22 10.20
N PHE A 105 -21.07 -8.25 8.86
CA PHE A 105 -21.89 -9.26 8.18
C PHE A 105 -21.09 -10.19 7.25
N GLU A 106 -19.77 -9.98 7.08
CA GLU A 106 -18.97 -10.88 6.24
C GLU A 106 -18.58 -12.14 6.99
N THR A 107 -18.76 -13.28 6.33
CA THR A 107 -18.28 -14.55 6.87
C THR A 107 -16.75 -14.60 6.79
N LEU A 108 -16.12 -15.44 7.62
CA LEU A 108 -14.68 -15.67 7.56
C LEU A 108 -14.25 -16.17 6.16
N SER A 109 -15.13 -16.94 5.49
CA SER A 109 -14.92 -17.40 4.11
C SER A 109 -14.86 -16.24 3.11
N ASP A 110 -15.74 -15.26 3.24
CA ASP A 110 -15.75 -14.09 2.34
C ASP A 110 -14.52 -13.21 2.57
N LEU A 111 -14.13 -13.02 3.83
CA LEU A 111 -12.90 -12.31 4.18
C LEU A 111 -11.67 -13.02 3.60
N ASN A 112 -11.56 -14.34 3.70
CA ASN A 112 -10.46 -15.09 3.11
C ASN A 112 -10.40 -14.89 1.59
N LYS A 113 -11.51 -15.02 0.87
CA LYS A 113 -11.55 -14.79 -0.58
C LYS A 113 -11.05 -13.40 -0.99
N ARG A 114 -11.34 -12.38 -0.18
CA ARG A 114 -10.83 -11.01 -0.43
C ARG A 114 -9.32 -10.94 -0.28
N PHE A 115 -8.77 -11.56 0.77
CA PHE A 115 -7.31 -11.59 0.95
C PHE A 115 -6.62 -12.45 -0.10
N ASP A 116 -7.20 -13.57 -0.53
CA ASP A 116 -6.68 -14.39 -1.62
C ASP A 116 -6.62 -13.58 -2.93
N LYS A 117 -7.63 -12.76 -3.19
CA LYS A 117 -7.64 -11.86 -4.35
C LYS A 117 -6.56 -10.78 -4.23
N LEU A 118 -6.45 -10.10 -3.07
CA LEU A 118 -5.42 -9.09 -2.82
C LEU A 118 -4.01 -9.68 -2.94
N GLU A 119 -3.79 -10.87 -2.39
CA GLU A 119 -2.52 -11.59 -2.50
C GLU A 119 -2.15 -11.86 -3.95
N ASN A 120 -3.10 -12.33 -4.76
CA ASN A 120 -2.88 -12.60 -6.18
C ASN A 120 -2.57 -11.31 -6.95
N GLU A 121 -3.26 -10.21 -6.67
CA GLU A 121 -2.99 -8.90 -7.29
C GLU A 121 -1.56 -8.41 -6.99
N ILE A 122 -1.11 -8.53 -5.74
CA ILE A 122 0.26 -8.16 -5.34
C ILE A 122 1.29 -9.08 -6.00
N LYS A 123 1.05 -10.39 -6.03
CA LYS A 123 1.94 -11.37 -6.69
C LYS A 123 2.08 -11.10 -8.20
N GLU A 124 0.99 -10.71 -8.88
CA GLU A 124 1.07 -10.32 -10.30
C GLU A 124 1.85 -9.02 -10.51
N LYS A 125 1.70 -8.03 -9.63
CA LYS A 125 2.53 -6.83 -9.65
C LYS A 125 4.01 -7.18 -9.42
N SER A 126 4.31 -8.06 -8.50
CA SER A 126 5.67 -8.55 -8.23
C SER A 126 6.29 -9.25 -9.43
N LYS A 127 5.52 -10.11 -10.11
CA LYS A 127 5.96 -10.78 -11.33
C LYS A 127 6.23 -9.76 -12.45
N ASN A 128 5.34 -8.79 -12.63
CA ASN A 128 5.55 -7.72 -13.60
C ASN A 128 6.80 -6.88 -13.26
N MET A 129 7.03 -6.56 -11.98
CA MET A 129 8.21 -5.82 -11.55
C MET A 129 9.49 -6.59 -11.88
N ARG A 130 9.57 -7.89 -11.59
CA ARG A 130 10.74 -8.71 -11.96
C ARG A 130 11.00 -8.68 -13.45
N ARG A 131 9.96 -8.81 -14.30
CA ARG A 131 10.12 -8.70 -15.75
C ARG A 131 10.67 -7.35 -16.16
N ARG A 132 10.18 -6.22 -15.61
CA ARG A 132 10.68 -4.87 -15.88
C ARG A 132 12.15 -4.72 -15.46
N ILE A 133 12.52 -5.32 -14.34
CA ILE A 133 13.92 -5.36 -13.86
C ILE A 133 14.83 -6.13 -14.85
N ASP A 134 14.40 -7.28 -15.33
CA ASP A 134 15.18 -8.08 -16.29
C ASP A 134 15.35 -7.35 -17.62
N GLU A 135 14.30 -6.68 -18.09
CA GLU A 135 14.36 -5.81 -19.29
C GLU A 135 15.31 -4.64 -19.09
N MET A 136 15.26 -3.96 -17.93
CA MET A 136 16.17 -2.87 -17.57
C MET A 136 17.62 -3.37 -17.53
N LYS A 137 17.92 -4.51 -16.89
CA LYS A 137 19.25 -5.11 -16.86
C LYS A 137 19.76 -5.44 -18.28
N SER A 138 18.92 -6.03 -19.13
CA SER A 138 19.28 -6.34 -20.52
C SER A 138 19.63 -5.09 -21.32
N ARG A 139 18.94 -3.98 -21.07
CA ARG A 139 19.26 -2.67 -21.68
C ARG A 139 20.55 -2.10 -21.11
N LEU A 140 20.75 -2.14 -19.80
CA LEU A 140 21.92 -1.63 -19.09
C LEU A 140 23.23 -2.30 -19.57
N MET A 141 23.19 -3.59 -19.95
CA MET A 141 24.35 -4.28 -20.52
C MET A 141 24.76 -3.74 -21.88
N LYS A 142 23.85 -3.17 -22.65
CA LYS A 142 24.06 -2.73 -24.04
C LYS A 142 24.41 -1.26 -24.19
N VAL A 143 24.20 -0.44 -23.15
CA VAL A 143 24.49 0.99 -23.22
C VAL A 143 25.98 1.27 -23.07
N GLU A 144 26.46 2.27 -23.80
CA GLU A 144 27.80 2.83 -23.59
C GLU A 144 27.82 3.54 -22.23
N LYS A 145 28.82 3.23 -21.42
CA LYS A 145 28.93 3.74 -20.05
C LYS A 145 30.07 4.73 -19.91
N LYS A 146 29.77 5.97 -19.59
CA LYS A 146 30.77 6.92 -19.10
C LYS A 146 31.05 6.64 -17.61
N ARG A 147 32.30 6.83 -17.22
CA ARG A 147 32.72 6.75 -15.81
C ARG A 147 32.86 8.16 -15.24
N ILE A 148 32.16 8.40 -14.12
CA ILE A 148 32.28 9.64 -13.36
C ILE A 148 32.61 9.27 -11.92
N ARG A 149 33.65 9.87 -11.34
CA ARG A 149 34.01 9.70 -9.93
C ARG A 149 33.48 10.88 -9.12
N TYR A 150 32.67 10.59 -8.13
CA TYR A 150 32.26 11.52 -7.09
C TYR A 150 33.15 11.37 -5.83
N SER A 151 32.88 12.14 -4.78
CA SER A 151 33.63 12.07 -3.52
C SER A 151 33.50 10.70 -2.82
N ASP A 152 32.35 10.08 -2.89
CA ASP A 152 31.91 8.90 -2.14
C ASP A 152 31.31 7.77 -3.00
N ALA A 153 31.29 7.96 -4.33
CA ALA A 153 30.72 6.99 -5.26
C ALA A 153 31.39 7.05 -6.64
N THR A 154 31.26 5.97 -7.41
CA THR A 154 31.57 5.95 -8.84
C THR A 154 30.30 5.63 -9.63
N TYR A 155 30.00 6.44 -10.61
CA TYR A 155 28.96 6.20 -11.60
C TYR A 155 29.50 5.61 -12.89
N TYR A 156 28.79 4.66 -13.47
CA TYR A 156 29.03 4.08 -14.79
C TYR A 156 27.72 4.07 -15.57
N GLY A 157 27.52 4.92 -16.56
CA GLY A 157 26.27 4.96 -17.31
C GLY A 157 26.13 6.07 -18.31
N GLN A 158 24.89 6.34 -18.69
CA GLN A 158 24.53 7.34 -19.68
C GLN A 158 24.53 8.75 -19.09
N THR A 159 24.85 9.73 -19.91
CA THR A 159 24.74 11.16 -19.54
C THR A 159 24.16 11.95 -20.72
N ILE A 160 23.37 12.96 -20.42
CA ILE A 160 22.82 13.95 -21.34
C ILE A 160 23.28 15.33 -20.82
N ASP A 161 23.91 16.13 -21.66
CA ASP A 161 24.41 17.49 -21.32
C ASP A 161 25.22 17.57 -20.01
N LYS A 162 25.99 16.52 -19.69
CA LYS A 162 26.82 16.29 -18.50
C LYS A 162 26.02 15.84 -17.24
N GLU A 163 24.72 15.83 -17.26
CA GLU A 163 23.90 15.28 -16.18
C GLU A 163 23.75 13.76 -16.33
N VAL A 164 23.69 13.05 -15.21
CA VAL A 164 23.45 11.61 -15.18
C VAL A 164 21.99 11.35 -15.48
N THR A 165 21.72 10.90 -16.69
CA THR A 165 20.35 10.63 -17.16
C THR A 165 20.36 9.41 -18.08
N GLY A 166 19.39 8.49 -17.88
CA GLY A 166 19.30 7.22 -18.61
C GLY A 166 19.66 6.04 -17.71
N LEU A 167 20.28 5.00 -18.26
CA LEU A 167 20.65 3.79 -17.51
C LEU A 167 22.06 3.88 -16.96
N GLY A 168 22.23 3.49 -15.69
CA GLY A 168 23.54 3.49 -15.04
C GLY A 168 23.67 2.61 -13.81
N ILE A 169 24.90 2.58 -13.32
CA ILE A 169 25.32 1.88 -12.11
C ILE A 169 25.99 2.92 -11.20
N ILE A 170 25.60 2.96 -9.95
CA ILE A 170 26.31 3.69 -8.89
C ILE A 170 26.93 2.67 -7.95
N GLU A 171 28.22 2.78 -7.72
CA GLU A 171 28.96 2.01 -6.71
C GLU A 171 29.42 2.97 -5.63
N ASN A 172 28.81 2.89 -4.43
CA ASN A 172 29.16 3.70 -3.30
C ASN A 172 30.39 3.13 -2.57
N ASP A 173 31.22 3.98 -2.01
CA ASP A 173 32.42 3.56 -1.27
C ASP A 173 32.11 2.80 0.03
N ASN A 174 30.87 2.94 0.54
CA ASN A 174 30.37 2.16 1.67
C ASN A 174 30.00 0.70 1.30
N GLY A 175 30.05 0.34 -0.01
CA GLY A 175 29.72 -0.98 -0.52
C GLY A 175 28.29 -1.16 -1.04
N ASP A 176 27.43 -0.15 -0.89
CA ASP A 176 26.10 -0.17 -1.49
C ASP A 176 26.20 0.02 -3.01
N LYS A 177 25.25 -0.56 -3.75
CA LYS A 177 25.23 -0.45 -5.21
C LYS A 177 23.81 -0.20 -5.72
N TYR A 178 23.70 0.67 -6.72
CA TYR A 178 22.47 0.87 -7.48
C TYR A 178 22.68 0.50 -8.94
N GLU A 179 21.69 -0.16 -9.54
CA GLU A 179 21.60 -0.44 -10.98
C GLU A 179 20.21 -0.03 -11.45
N GLY A 180 20.10 0.97 -12.34
CA GLY A 180 18.77 1.41 -12.72
C GLY A 180 18.72 2.64 -13.61
N GLU A 181 17.52 3.18 -13.69
CA GLU A 181 17.20 4.42 -14.38
C GLU A 181 17.60 5.63 -13.52
N MET A 182 18.18 6.63 -14.17
CA MET A 182 18.62 7.90 -13.58
C MET A 182 17.95 9.04 -14.31
N LEU A 183 17.61 10.10 -13.60
CA LEU A 183 17.11 11.34 -14.15
C LEU A 183 17.65 12.53 -13.34
N ASP A 184 18.33 13.44 -14.02
CA ASP A 184 18.89 14.67 -13.44
C ASP A 184 19.68 14.38 -12.15
N ASP A 185 20.68 13.49 -12.28
CA ASP A 185 21.57 13.01 -11.21
C ASP A 185 20.90 12.22 -10.08
N ASN A 186 19.59 11.91 -10.17
CA ASN A 186 18.86 11.18 -9.14
C ASN A 186 18.43 9.78 -9.62
N LYS A 187 18.37 8.82 -8.70
CA LYS A 187 17.69 7.53 -8.96
C LYS A 187 16.22 7.80 -9.26
N SER A 188 15.76 7.28 -10.40
CA SER A 188 14.40 7.50 -10.88
C SER A 188 13.93 6.30 -11.69
N GLY A 189 12.60 6.09 -11.81
CA GLY A 189 12.09 4.95 -12.58
C GLY A 189 12.44 3.60 -11.96
N ILE A 190 12.82 2.62 -12.77
CA ILE A 190 13.09 1.25 -12.34
C ILE A 190 14.54 1.05 -11.97
N GLY A 191 14.78 0.43 -10.80
CA GLY A 191 16.13 0.11 -10.35
C GLY A 191 16.22 -1.01 -9.34
N ILE A 192 17.45 -1.41 -9.07
CA ILE A 192 17.81 -2.33 -8.00
C ILE A 192 18.80 -1.61 -7.09
N PHE A 193 18.55 -1.69 -5.80
CA PHE A 193 19.48 -1.22 -4.78
C PHE A 193 19.96 -2.40 -3.95
N TYR A 194 21.26 -2.56 -3.88
CA TYR A 194 21.94 -3.59 -3.09
C TYR A 194 22.61 -2.89 -1.91
N GLU A 195 22.18 -3.22 -0.70
CA GLU A 195 22.80 -2.75 0.53
C GLU A 195 23.91 -3.70 0.97
N LEU A 196 24.97 -3.17 1.57
CA LEU A 196 26.10 -3.96 2.08
C LEU A 196 25.66 -5.03 3.10
N ASN A 197 24.57 -4.80 3.82
CA ASN A 197 24.00 -5.76 4.79
C ASN A 197 23.32 -6.97 4.14
N GLY A 198 23.27 -7.03 2.79
CA GLY A 198 22.64 -8.09 2.01
C GLY A 198 21.16 -7.86 1.69
N THR A 199 20.57 -6.73 2.08
CA THR A 199 19.23 -6.35 1.64
C THR A 199 19.26 -5.98 0.15
N ILE A 200 18.26 -6.45 -0.60
CA ILE A 200 18.10 -6.11 -2.00
C ILE A 200 16.71 -5.53 -2.21
N PHE A 201 16.64 -4.32 -2.73
CA PHE A 201 15.40 -3.71 -3.18
C PHE A 201 15.33 -3.70 -4.72
N MET A 202 14.20 -4.10 -5.27
CA MET A 202 13.87 -4.07 -6.70
C MET A 202 12.55 -3.33 -6.88
N GLY A 203 12.55 -2.16 -7.51
CA GLY A 203 11.31 -1.40 -7.60
C GLY A 203 11.44 -0.04 -8.25
N GLU A 204 10.47 0.79 -7.95
CA GLU A 204 10.35 2.14 -8.45
C GLU A 204 11.05 3.13 -7.53
N PHE A 205 11.75 4.09 -8.15
CA PHE A 205 12.45 5.19 -7.50
C PHE A 205 11.93 6.53 -8.00
N LYS A 206 11.97 7.53 -7.14
CA LYS A 206 11.70 8.92 -7.46
C LYS A 206 12.57 9.82 -6.57
N GLN A 207 13.40 10.67 -7.19
CA GLN A 207 14.29 11.60 -6.47
C GLN A 207 15.10 10.87 -5.37
N ASP A 208 15.86 9.85 -5.79
CA ASP A 208 16.70 8.98 -4.95
C ASP A 208 15.97 8.06 -3.95
N LYS A 209 14.67 8.21 -3.75
CA LYS A 209 13.88 7.46 -2.78
C LYS A 209 13.10 6.33 -3.42
N ARG A 210 12.89 5.25 -2.68
CA ARG A 210 11.93 4.18 -3.04
C ARG A 210 10.54 4.78 -3.03
N ASN A 211 9.83 4.70 -4.17
CA ASN A 211 8.53 5.34 -4.34
C ASN A 211 7.74 4.62 -5.44
N GLY A 212 6.60 4.05 -5.11
CA GLY A 212 5.82 3.20 -6.01
C GLY A 212 5.81 1.74 -5.58
N PHE A 213 5.73 0.80 -6.52
CA PHE A 213 5.76 -0.63 -6.20
C PHE A 213 7.20 -1.16 -6.12
N GLY A 214 7.47 -1.98 -5.08
CA GLY A 214 8.78 -2.59 -4.91
C GLY A 214 8.73 -3.94 -4.21
N ILE A 215 9.84 -4.67 -4.36
CA ILE A 215 10.13 -5.94 -3.73
C ILE A 215 11.43 -5.76 -2.95
N GLU A 216 11.38 -5.93 -1.64
CA GLU A 216 12.57 -5.96 -0.80
C GLU A 216 12.81 -7.37 -0.28
N ASP A 217 14.01 -7.86 -0.44
CA ASP A 217 14.49 -9.09 0.19
C ASP A 217 15.47 -8.69 1.29
N ASN A 218 15.00 -8.73 2.54
CA ASN A 218 15.76 -8.34 3.70
C ASN A 218 16.34 -9.59 4.38
N SER A 219 17.67 -9.65 4.45
CA SER A 219 18.37 -10.83 4.99
C SER A 219 18.06 -11.14 6.45
N ARG A 220 17.51 -10.20 7.23
CA ARG A 220 17.19 -10.37 8.65
C ARG A 220 15.71 -10.64 8.90
N VAL A 221 14.83 -9.92 8.22
CA VAL A 221 13.38 -9.93 8.49
C VAL A 221 12.65 -10.91 7.58
N GLY A 222 12.98 -10.92 6.30
CA GLY A 222 12.29 -11.68 5.27
C GLY A 222 12.00 -10.81 4.03
N LYS A 223 10.90 -11.05 3.36
CA LYS A 223 10.58 -10.42 2.10
C LYS A 223 9.35 -9.53 2.23
N TYR A 224 9.40 -8.35 1.62
CA TYR A 224 8.27 -7.47 1.43
C TYR A 224 7.97 -7.27 -0.06
N GLU A 225 6.69 -7.30 -0.44
CA GLU A 225 6.20 -7.04 -1.80
C GLU A 225 5.01 -6.08 -1.70
N GLY A 226 5.16 -4.84 -2.15
CA GLY A 226 4.07 -3.86 -2.02
C GLY A 226 4.48 -2.42 -2.30
N SER A 227 3.75 -1.51 -1.70
CA SER A 227 3.86 -0.07 -1.98
C SER A 227 4.88 0.63 -1.08
N TRP A 228 5.54 1.62 -1.65
CA TRP A 228 6.54 2.47 -1.00
C TRP A 228 6.22 3.93 -1.25
N LEU A 229 6.47 4.77 -0.27
CA LEU A 229 6.40 6.22 -0.37
C LEU A 229 7.57 6.82 0.41
N ASP A 230 8.45 7.54 -0.31
CA ASP A 230 9.61 8.24 0.27
C ASP A 230 10.45 7.36 1.23
N ASP A 231 10.83 6.16 0.77
CA ASP A 231 11.56 5.12 1.50
C ASP A 231 10.78 4.40 2.62
N CYS A 232 9.53 4.73 2.85
CA CYS A 232 8.70 4.07 3.85
C CYS A 232 7.76 3.03 3.23
N LEU A 233 7.63 1.87 3.88
CA LEU A 233 6.59 0.89 3.56
C LEU A 233 5.22 1.48 3.91
N THR A 234 4.34 1.59 2.92
CA THR A 234 3.00 2.16 3.09
C THR A 234 2.01 1.51 2.14
N GLY A 235 0.70 1.76 2.33
CA GLY A 235 -0.32 1.18 1.47
C GLY A 235 -0.46 -0.34 1.65
N THR A 236 -0.68 -1.10 0.58
CA THR A 236 -0.91 -2.56 0.65
C THR A 236 0.32 -3.36 0.26
N GLY A 237 0.53 -4.47 0.98
CA GLY A 237 1.65 -5.35 0.69
C GLY A 237 1.52 -6.74 1.31
N ILE A 238 2.51 -7.57 0.98
CA ILE A 238 2.74 -8.89 1.58
C ILE A 238 4.09 -8.83 2.29
N VAL A 239 4.11 -9.20 3.56
CA VAL A 239 5.35 -9.46 4.32
C VAL A 239 5.44 -10.97 4.54
N THR A 240 6.49 -11.59 4.05
CA THR A 240 6.81 -13.00 4.32
C THR A 240 8.00 -13.04 5.25
N TYR A 241 7.76 -13.38 6.51
CA TYR A 241 8.81 -13.48 7.52
C TYR A 241 9.65 -14.75 7.36
N LYS A 242 10.86 -14.73 7.89
CA LYS A 242 11.76 -15.88 7.87
C LYS A 242 11.27 -17.07 8.70
N ASP A 243 10.48 -16.83 9.72
CA ASP A 243 9.83 -17.86 10.53
C ASP A 243 8.65 -18.55 9.82
N GLY A 244 8.29 -18.09 8.63
CA GLY A 244 7.21 -18.63 7.82
C GLY A 244 5.85 -17.96 8.02
N ASN A 245 5.75 -16.99 8.95
CA ASN A 245 4.54 -16.20 9.09
C ASN A 245 4.37 -15.25 7.90
N ILE A 246 3.12 -14.93 7.55
CA ILE A 246 2.81 -14.06 6.41
C ILE A 246 1.78 -13.01 6.84
N TYR A 247 2.08 -11.76 6.57
CA TYR A 247 1.08 -10.68 6.66
C TYR A 247 0.67 -10.22 5.26
N ILE A 248 -0.63 -10.05 5.06
CA ILE A 248 -1.21 -9.49 3.83
C ILE A 248 -2.16 -8.37 4.25
N GLY A 249 -1.88 -7.14 3.88
CA GLY A 249 -2.74 -6.03 4.31
C GLY A 249 -2.12 -4.67 4.14
N GLN A 250 -2.68 -3.72 4.89
CA GLN A 250 -2.26 -2.34 4.88
C GLN A 250 -1.11 -2.11 5.84
N MET A 251 -0.22 -1.21 5.46
CA MET A 251 0.92 -0.77 6.24
C MET A 251 0.99 0.75 6.28
N ASP A 252 1.50 1.29 7.37
CA ASP A 252 1.86 2.69 7.53
C ASP A 252 3.18 2.77 8.29
N ASN A 253 4.17 3.48 7.71
CA ASN A 253 5.52 3.60 8.28
C ASN A 253 6.12 2.25 8.73
N ALA A 254 6.03 1.24 7.86
CA ALA A 254 6.50 -0.13 8.10
C ALA A 254 5.79 -0.88 9.26
N GLN A 255 4.66 -0.39 9.75
CA GLN A 255 3.84 -1.06 10.75
C GLN A 255 2.53 -1.54 10.13
N PHE A 256 1.98 -2.64 10.63
CA PHE A 256 0.63 -3.09 10.24
C PHE A 256 -0.39 -2.03 10.65
N SER A 257 -1.24 -1.66 9.72
CA SER A 257 -2.24 -0.61 9.90
C SER A 257 -3.49 -0.94 9.11
N GLY A 258 -4.66 -0.48 9.58
CA GLY A 258 -5.91 -0.74 8.87
C GLY A 258 -6.26 -2.22 8.79
N PHE A 259 -6.79 -2.67 7.65
CA PHE A 259 -7.31 -4.04 7.51
C PHE A 259 -6.24 -4.99 6.96
N GLY A 260 -6.04 -6.12 7.66
CA GLY A 260 -5.01 -7.10 7.31
C GLY A 260 -5.35 -8.53 7.72
N LYS A 261 -4.59 -9.47 7.15
CA LYS A 261 -4.57 -10.90 7.47
C LYS A 261 -3.16 -11.29 7.89
N LEU A 262 -3.03 -11.84 9.09
CA LEU A 262 -1.79 -12.42 9.59
C LEU A 262 -1.94 -13.94 9.67
N LEU A 263 -1.14 -14.67 8.89
CA LEU A 263 -1.10 -16.12 8.86
C LEU A 263 0.12 -16.58 9.66
N PHE A 264 -0.08 -17.58 10.50
CA PHE A 264 0.97 -18.23 11.26
C PHE A 264 1.35 -19.58 10.62
N ILE A 265 2.59 -19.98 10.79
CA ILE A 265 3.12 -21.22 10.21
C ILE A 265 2.35 -22.49 10.67
N ASN A 266 1.74 -22.45 11.86
CA ASN A 266 0.92 -23.55 12.39
C ASN A 266 -0.48 -23.64 11.74
N GLY A 267 -0.82 -22.75 10.79
CA GLY A 267 -2.11 -22.72 10.11
C GLY A 267 -3.17 -21.85 10.79
N ASP A 268 -2.88 -21.27 11.95
CA ASP A 268 -3.71 -20.24 12.54
C ASP A 268 -3.66 -18.97 11.71
N TYR A 269 -4.70 -18.13 11.81
CA TYR A 269 -4.64 -16.81 11.21
C TYR A 269 -5.57 -15.83 11.92
N PHE A 270 -5.24 -14.55 11.79
CA PHE A 270 -6.08 -13.45 12.23
C PHE A 270 -6.44 -12.59 11.01
N ILE A 271 -7.71 -12.20 10.89
CA ILE A 271 -8.21 -11.22 9.92
C ILE A 271 -8.93 -10.11 10.67
N GLY A 272 -8.47 -8.87 10.50
CA GLY A 272 -9.11 -7.75 11.19
C GLY A 272 -8.36 -6.44 11.05
N GLU A 273 -8.66 -5.55 11.98
CA GLU A 273 -8.07 -4.24 12.08
C GLU A 273 -6.76 -4.28 12.86
N PHE A 274 -5.76 -3.59 12.34
CA PHE A 274 -4.45 -3.36 12.94
C PHE A 274 -4.23 -1.87 13.17
N LYS A 275 -3.50 -1.54 14.20
CA LYS A 275 -3.04 -0.19 14.50
C LYS A 275 -1.66 -0.24 15.13
N ASP A 276 -0.73 0.54 14.60
CA ASP A 276 0.64 0.65 15.11
C ASP A 276 1.32 -0.73 15.32
N GLY A 277 1.09 -1.66 14.36
CA GLY A 277 1.57 -3.04 14.38
C GLY A 277 0.70 -4.03 15.15
N ASN A 278 -0.23 -3.58 15.98
CA ASN A 278 -1.00 -4.39 16.90
C ASN A 278 -2.39 -4.73 16.37
N ARG A 279 -2.93 -5.90 16.74
CA ARG A 279 -4.31 -6.28 16.46
C ARG A 279 -5.25 -5.45 17.33
N VAL A 280 -6.36 -4.97 16.74
CA VAL A 280 -7.36 -4.19 17.46
C VAL A 280 -8.68 -4.95 17.58
N LYS A 281 -9.20 -5.43 16.45
CA LYS A 281 -10.49 -6.13 16.38
C LYS A 281 -10.51 -7.03 15.15
N GLY A 282 -11.06 -8.23 15.30
CA GLY A 282 -11.18 -9.15 14.16
C GLY A 282 -11.52 -10.57 14.56
N LYS A 283 -11.30 -11.46 13.60
CA LYS A 283 -11.55 -12.90 13.74
C LYS A 283 -10.25 -13.66 13.67
N ALA A 284 -9.91 -14.38 14.73
CA ALA A 284 -8.84 -15.36 14.72
C ALA A 284 -9.42 -16.75 14.42
N PHE A 285 -8.73 -17.51 13.59
CA PHE A 285 -8.98 -18.92 13.37
C PHE A 285 -7.88 -19.75 14.00
N TYR A 286 -8.26 -20.75 14.77
CA TYR A 286 -7.36 -21.72 15.41
C TYR A 286 -7.47 -23.06 14.70
N SER A 287 -6.39 -23.48 14.08
CA SER A 287 -6.36 -24.65 13.18
C SER A 287 -6.48 -25.97 13.93
N ASP A 288 -5.98 -26.07 15.13
CA ASP A 288 -6.04 -27.26 16.00
C ASP A 288 -7.46 -27.50 16.54
N GLU A 289 -8.17 -26.46 16.96
CA GLU A 289 -9.54 -26.53 17.45
C GLU A 289 -10.60 -26.38 16.35
N GLN A 290 -10.18 -26.03 15.11
CA GLN A 290 -11.07 -25.66 13.99
C GLN A 290 -12.10 -24.58 14.39
N ALA A 291 -11.69 -23.67 15.25
CA ALA A 291 -12.55 -22.73 15.94
C ALA A 291 -12.28 -21.28 15.51
N ILE A 292 -13.29 -20.44 15.66
CA ILE A 292 -13.19 -19.00 15.33
C ILE A 292 -13.37 -18.19 16.62
N PHE A 293 -12.49 -17.23 16.83
CA PHE A 293 -12.57 -16.26 17.93
C PHE A 293 -12.81 -14.86 17.38
N ASP A 294 -14.04 -14.37 17.49
CA ASP A 294 -14.43 -13.00 17.12
C ASP A 294 -14.22 -12.09 18.32
N SER A 295 -13.23 -11.20 18.24
CA SER A 295 -12.67 -10.58 19.43
C SER A 295 -12.11 -9.18 19.21
N THR A 296 -11.99 -8.44 20.31
CA THR A 296 -11.18 -7.22 20.44
C THR A 296 -9.88 -7.56 21.17
N TRP A 297 -8.81 -6.87 20.80
CA TRP A 297 -7.45 -7.12 21.26
C TRP A 297 -6.87 -5.86 21.91
N ASP A 298 -6.21 -6.05 23.05
CA ASP A 298 -5.43 -5.02 23.76
C ASP A 298 -4.00 -5.57 23.92
N GLU A 299 -3.13 -5.18 23.00
CA GLU A 299 -1.73 -5.63 22.97
C GLU A 299 -0.85 -4.59 23.68
N ARG A 300 -0.15 -5.01 24.73
CA ARG A 300 0.78 -4.20 25.54
C ARG A 300 2.13 -4.89 25.59
N GLU A 301 3.18 -4.16 25.97
CA GLU A 301 4.56 -4.68 25.97
C GLU A 301 4.73 -6.02 26.70
N GLU A 302 4.05 -6.23 27.83
CA GLU A 302 4.21 -7.44 28.66
C GLU A 302 3.03 -8.42 28.56
N LYS A 303 1.89 -7.98 27.98
CA LYS A 303 0.66 -8.76 28.03
C LYS A 303 -0.31 -8.38 26.91
N THR A 304 -0.74 -9.36 26.17
CA THR A 304 -1.86 -9.23 25.22
C THR A 304 -3.13 -9.81 25.82
N ILE A 305 -4.22 -9.07 25.80
CA ILE A 305 -5.55 -9.53 26.23
C ILE A 305 -6.50 -9.44 25.06
N ALA A 306 -7.12 -10.57 24.70
CA ALA A 306 -8.20 -10.58 23.72
C ALA A 306 -9.51 -11.07 24.37
N LYS A 307 -10.60 -10.34 24.14
CA LYS A 307 -11.94 -10.67 24.66
C LYS A 307 -12.91 -10.84 23.52
N GLY A 308 -13.72 -11.89 23.57
CA GLY A 308 -14.68 -12.13 22.51
C GLY A 308 -15.48 -13.43 22.65
N ILE A 309 -16.10 -13.79 21.53
CA ILE A 309 -16.92 -15.00 21.41
C ILE A 309 -16.13 -16.06 20.64
N PHE A 310 -16.00 -17.22 21.23
CA PHE A 310 -15.36 -18.39 20.64
C PHE A 310 -16.46 -19.30 20.05
N TYR A 311 -16.34 -19.62 18.77
CA TYR A 311 -17.27 -20.46 18.02
C TYR A 311 -16.59 -21.79 17.72
N LEU A 312 -17.13 -22.86 18.30
CA LEU A 312 -16.67 -24.24 18.11
C LEU A 312 -17.31 -24.88 16.85
N PRO A 313 -16.70 -25.95 16.30
CA PRO A 313 -17.22 -26.63 15.10
C PRO A 313 -18.61 -27.24 15.28
N ASP A 314 -18.99 -27.62 16.49
CA ASP A 314 -20.32 -28.16 16.84
C ASP A 314 -21.42 -27.08 16.95
N GLY A 315 -21.05 -25.79 16.74
CA GLY A 315 -21.94 -24.65 16.85
C GLY A 315 -22.04 -24.04 18.26
N THR A 316 -21.34 -24.60 19.23
CA THR A 316 -21.23 -24.04 20.59
C THR A 316 -20.54 -22.69 20.56
N LYS A 317 -21.04 -21.77 21.41
CA LYS A 317 -20.49 -20.42 21.59
C LYS A 317 -20.10 -20.21 23.02
N GLU A 318 -18.91 -19.69 23.25
CA GLU A 318 -18.38 -19.42 24.58
C GLU A 318 -17.79 -18.02 24.66
N ASN A 319 -18.02 -17.34 25.76
CA ASN A 319 -17.32 -16.10 26.05
C ASN A 319 -15.95 -16.46 26.63
N ARG A 320 -14.88 -16.06 25.94
CA ARG A 320 -13.52 -16.37 26.35
C ARG A 320 -12.65 -15.13 26.38
N ILE A 321 -11.64 -15.16 27.26
CA ILE A 321 -10.53 -14.22 27.28
C ILE A 321 -9.27 -15.00 26.96
N ARG A 322 -8.52 -14.56 25.95
CA ARG A 322 -7.17 -15.03 25.64
C ARG A 322 -6.18 -14.11 26.34
N ILE A 323 -5.33 -14.65 27.15
CA ILE A 323 -4.23 -13.95 27.81
C ILE A 323 -2.94 -14.52 27.27
N ILE A 324 -2.08 -13.65 26.73
CA ILE A 324 -0.76 -14.01 26.19
C ILE A 324 0.29 -13.15 26.88
N THR A 325 1.30 -13.78 27.46
CA THR A 325 2.48 -13.16 28.06
C THR A 325 3.74 -13.75 27.44
N ASP A 326 4.91 -13.21 27.75
CA ASP A 326 6.20 -13.76 27.27
C ASP A 326 6.45 -15.20 27.70
N ARG A 327 5.75 -15.68 28.72
CA ARG A 327 5.97 -17.00 29.33
C ARG A 327 4.91 -18.04 28.94
N GLU A 328 3.67 -17.59 28.72
CA GLU A 328 2.53 -18.48 28.50
C GLU A 328 1.38 -17.81 27.76
N ALA A 329 0.53 -18.66 27.18
CA ALA A 329 -0.76 -18.24 26.65
C ALA A 329 -1.84 -19.18 27.16
N HIS A 330 -2.93 -18.64 27.74
CA HIS A 330 -4.03 -19.43 28.27
C HIS A 330 -5.38 -18.79 28.00
N TRP A 331 -6.44 -19.57 28.20
CA TRP A 331 -7.84 -19.15 28.06
C TRP A 331 -8.51 -19.01 29.43
N GLU A 332 -9.29 -17.97 29.57
CA GLU A 332 -10.22 -17.80 30.71
C GLU A 332 -11.66 -17.67 30.17
N TYR A 333 -12.62 -18.06 30.98
CA TYR A 333 -14.05 -17.94 30.69
C TYR A 333 -14.66 -16.81 31.51
N TYR A 334 -15.66 -16.08 30.94
CA TYR A 334 -16.36 -15.01 31.64
C TYR A 334 -17.85 -14.93 31.29
#